data_31c2bf55dbf4a62b2cc4f2a3596da66e
#
_entry.id   31c2bf55dbf4a62b2cc4f2a3596da66e
#
_cell.length_a   1.000
_cell.length_b   1.000
_cell.length_c   1.000
_cell.angle_alpha   90.00
_cell.angle_beta   90.00
_cell.angle_gamma   90.00
#
_symmetry.space_group_name_H-M   'P 1'
#
loop_
_entity.id
_entity.type
_entity.pdbx_description
1 polymer ?
#
loop_
_entity_poly.entity_id
_entity_poly.type
_entity_poly.pdbx_seq_one_letter_code
_entity_poly.pdbx_strand_id
1 'polypeptide(L)'
;VIRLTAPRATVAGGVVTDPAPSRSGREPEPQQPAAAPVTRVLSDAGADELERRLAEAPFAPPPLRPDDQGAAAYLADAGRIVRAGKELAFTRAAFDQAQAVAVELATEHGSVTLAQLRDRLGCSRRYAQALLEALDSHGVTRRVGDARVLRRSHRDAAG
;
A
#
# COMPACT_ATOMS: atom_id res chain seq x y z
N VAL A 1 26.29 63.27 15.16
CA VAL A 1 27.71 63.47 15.41
C VAL A 1 28.39 62.13 15.57
N ILE A 2 29.47 61.92 14.81
CA ILE A 2 30.58 60.98 14.95
C ILE A 2 30.25 59.53 14.45
N ARG A 3 30.69 59.16 13.27
CA ARG A 3 32.00 58.66 12.80
C ARG A 3 32.45 57.48 13.65
N LEU A 4 32.84 56.35 13.11
CA LEU A 4 33.99 56.03 12.28
C LEU A 4 34.03 54.52 11.99
N THR A 5 34.26 54.14 10.79
CA THR A 5 35.53 53.65 10.24
C THR A 5 35.76 52.15 10.38
N ALA A 6 35.77 51.51 9.22
CA ALA A 6 36.43 50.22 9.00
C ALA A 6 37.95 50.34 9.14
N PRO A 7 38.65 49.26 9.37
CA PRO A 7 39.73 48.91 8.48
C PRO A 7 39.72 47.44 8.01
N ARG A 8 40.01 47.34 6.78
CA ARG A 8 40.75 46.37 5.99
C ARG A 8 41.64 45.42 6.79
N ALA A 9 41.52 44.15 6.54
CA ALA A 9 42.64 43.24 6.69
C ALA A 9 42.81 42.45 5.38
N THR A 10 43.88 42.76 4.76
CA THR A 10 44.53 42.10 3.65
C THR A 10 44.99 40.73 4.12
N VAL A 11 44.63 39.68 3.42
CA VAL A 11 45.22 38.37 3.63
C VAL A 11 45.98 37.98 2.39
N ALA A 12 47.25 37.80 2.63
CA ALA A 12 48.27 37.36 1.69
C ALA A 12 47.99 35.90 1.24
N GLY A 13 48.35 35.70 0.02
CA GLY A 13 48.29 34.42 -0.67
C GLY A 13 49.12 33.32 -0.03
N GLY A 14 48.59 32.14 -0.12
CA GLY A 14 49.32 30.91 -0.02
C GLY A 14 49.20 30.17 -1.35
N VAL A 15 50.27 30.19 -2.13
CA VAL A 15 50.45 29.36 -3.30
C VAL A 15 50.71 27.95 -2.79
N VAL A 16 49.81 27.05 -2.99
CA VAL A 16 50.07 25.61 -2.83
C VAL A 16 50.47 25.07 -4.17
N THR A 17 51.72 24.76 -4.28
CA THR A 17 52.35 24.06 -5.38
C THR A 17 51.89 22.61 -5.32
N ASP A 18 51.28 22.19 -6.38
CA ASP A 18 50.89 20.82 -6.67
C ASP A 18 52.13 19.97 -6.94
N PRO A 19 52.32 18.83 -6.28
CA PRO A 19 53.14 17.76 -6.83
C PRO A 19 52.25 16.65 -7.34
N ALA A 20 52.45 16.42 -8.58
CA ALA A 20 51.86 15.44 -9.45
C ALA A 20 51.93 13.97 -8.98
N PRO A 21 51.52 13.04 -9.82
CA PRO A 21 50.34 12.20 -9.69
C PRO A 21 50.74 10.82 -9.13
N SER A 22 50.10 10.43 -8.10
CA SER A 22 50.04 9.01 -7.76
C SER A 22 48.88 8.38 -8.50
N ARG A 23 49.22 7.62 -9.52
CA ARG A 23 48.40 6.60 -10.10
C ARG A 23 48.08 5.60 -9.00
N SER A 24 46.97 5.79 -8.36
CA SER A 24 46.24 4.67 -7.71
C SER A 24 45.18 4.27 -8.67
N GLY A 25 45.40 3.14 -9.29
CA GLY A 25 44.42 2.43 -10.08
C GLY A 25 43.20 2.20 -9.17
N ARG A 26 42.16 2.95 -9.43
CA ARG A 26 40.85 2.58 -8.95
C ARG A 26 40.47 1.37 -9.78
N GLU A 27 40.74 0.19 -9.23
CA GLU A 27 40.10 -1.03 -9.68
C GLU A 27 38.60 -0.75 -9.78
N PRO A 28 37.97 -1.07 -10.91
CA PRO A 28 36.52 -1.03 -10.96
C PRO A 28 36.03 -1.96 -9.87
N GLU A 29 35.40 -1.40 -8.86
CA GLU A 29 34.58 -2.19 -7.94
C GLU A 29 33.74 -3.14 -8.80
N PRO A 30 33.76 -4.43 -8.51
CA PRO A 30 32.86 -5.34 -9.18
C PRO A 30 31.47 -4.81 -8.93
N GLN A 31 30.85 -4.28 -9.96
CA GLN A 31 29.42 -4.00 -9.96
C GLN A 31 28.77 -5.30 -9.55
N GLN A 32 28.32 -5.35 -8.32
CA GLN A 32 27.46 -6.42 -7.86
C GLN A 32 26.33 -6.51 -8.87
N PRO A 33 26.14 -7.64 -9.54
CA PRO A 33 25.00 -7.81 -10.40
C PRO A 33 23.78 -7.57 -9.53
N ALA A 34 22.96 -6.62 -9.97
CA ALA A 34 21.71 -6.30 -9.31
C ALA A 34 21.01 -7.59 -8.89
N ALA A 35 20.82 -7.77 -7.58
CA ALA A 35 20.15 -8.92 -6.98
C ALA A 35 18.65 -8.95 -7.29
N ALA A 36 18.25 -8.35 -8.40
CA ALA A 36 16.87 -8.19 -8.81
C ALA A 36 16.16 -9.47 -9.31
N PRO A 37 16.80 -10.44 -9.99
CA PRO A 37 16.02 -11.56 -10.53
C PRO A 37 15.65 -12.61 -9.50
N VAL A 38 16.53 -12.89 -8.52
CA VAL A 38 16.29 -13.99 -7.57
C VAL A 38 15.23 -13.63 -6.53
N THR A 39 15.24 -12.38 -6.06
CA THR A 39 14.22 -11.87 -5.12
C THR A 39 12.85 -11.78 -5.80
N ARG A 40 12.82 -11.46 -7.09
CA ARG A 40 11.57 -11.37 -7.85
C ARG A 40 10.93 -12.74 -8.07
N VAL A 41 11.71 -13.75 -8.40
CA VAL A 41 11.20 -15.13 -8.58
C VAL A 41 10.70 -15.73 -7.27
N LEU A 42 11.38 -15.48 -6.16
CA LEU A 42 10.94 -15.93 -4.83
C LEU A 42 9.67 -15.18 -4.38
N SER A 43 9.51 -13.92 -4.77
CA SER A 43 8.31 -13.14 -4.51
C SER A 43 7.10 -13.65 -5.30
N ASP A 44 7.29 -14.02 -6.56
CA ASP A 44 6.21 -14.52 -7.41
C ASP A 44 5.66 -15.87 -6.91
N ALA A 45 6.53 -16.84 -6.58
CA ALA A 45 6.10 -18.13 -6.07
C ALA A 45 5.36 -18.02 -4.72
N GLY A 46 5.86 -17.18 -3.81
CA GLY A 46 5.19 -16.91 -2.53
C GLY A 46 3.89 -16.11 -2.70
N ALA A 47 3.85 -15.25 -3.72
CA ALA A 47 2.67 -14.48 -4.05
C ALA A 47 1.52 -15.36 -4.58
N ASP A 48 1.82 -16.25 -5.51
CA ASP A 48 0.81 -17.17 -6.06
C ASP A 48 0.26 -18.13 -5.00
N GLU A 49 1.10 -18.61 -4.10
CA GLU A 49 0.67 -19.44 -2.97
C GLU A 49 -0.23 -18.66 -2.01
N LEU A 50 0.14 -17.42 -1.69
CA LEU A 50 -0.68 -16.56 -0.84
C LEU A 50 -2.03 -16.27 -1.48
N GLU A 51 -2.05 -15.91 -2.76
CA GLU A 51 -3.30 -15.63 -3.48
C GLU A 51 -4.21 -16.84 -3.54
N ARG A 52 -3.67 -18.04 -3.78
CA ARG A 52 -4.42 -19.29 -3.76
C ARG A 52 -5.07 -19.52 -2.40
N ARG A 53 -4.33 -19.39 -1.30
CA ARG A 53 -4.88 -19.51 0.06
C ARG A 53 -5.99 -18.50 0.36
N LEU A 54 -5.86 -17.28 -0.14
CA LEU A 54 -6.88 -16.24 0.00
C LEU A 54 -8.12 -16.56 -0.86
N ALA A 55 -7.94 -17.16 -2.02
CA ALA A 55 -9.03 -17.55 -2.93
C ALA A 55 -9.84 -18.74 -2.43
N GLU A 56 -9.26 -19.64 -1.63
CA GLU A 56 -9.95 -20.78 -1.01
C GLU A 56 -11.07 -20.34 -0.05
N ALA A 57 -10.91 -19.17 0.58
CA ALA A 57 -11.90 -18.64 1.51
C ALA A 57 -12.12 -17.12 1.26
N PRO A 58 -12.82 -16.75 0.19
CA PRO A 58 -12.91 -15.39 -0.31
C PRO A 58 -13.44 -14.37 0.71
N PHE A 59 -14.35 -14.77 1.58
CA PHE A 59 -14.93 -13.92 2.63
C PHE A 59 -14.52 -14.31 4.06
N ALA A 60 -13.63 -15.29 4.21
CA ALA A 60 -13.06 -15.72 5.48
C ALA A 60 -11.56 -16.06 5.34
N PRO A 61 -10.75 -15.17 4.73
CA PRO A 61 -9.36 -15.48 4.44
C PRO A 61 -8.58 -15.73 5.72
N PRO A 62 -7.57 -16.61 5.68
CA PRO A 62 -6.67 -16.80 6.81
C PRO A 62 -5.88 -15.50 7.07
N PRO A 63 -5.49 -15.25 8.32
CA PRO A 63 -4.67 -14.08 8.64
C PRO A 63 -3.31 -14.17 7.94
N LEU A 64 -2.80 -13.03 7.53
CA LEU A 64 -1.47 -12.91 6.94
C LEU A 64 -0.42 -13.25 8.00
N ARG A 65 0.50 -14.13 7.66
CA ARG A 65 1.67 -14.46 8.49
C ARG A 65 2.74 -13.38 8.34
N PRO A 66 3.68 -13.28 9.29
CA PRO A 66 4.81 -12.37 9.14
C PRO A 66 5.56 -12.54 7.81
N ASP A 67 5.74 -13.79 7.37
CA ASP A 67 6.44 -14.15 6.13
C ASP A 67 5.64 -13.78 4.87
N ASP A 68 4.33 -13.65 4.98
CA ASP A 68 3.45 -13.27 3.86
C ASP A 68 3.51 -11.77 3.52
N GLN A 69 4.13 -10.93 4.37
CA GLN A 69 4.07 -9.47 4.23
C GLN A 69 4.69 -8.97 2.91
N GLY A 70 5.80 -9.57 2.48
CA GLY A 70 6.43 -9.24 1.20
C GLY A 70 5.57 -9.62 0.01
N ALA A 71 5.03 -10.84 0.00
CA ALA A 71 4.13 -11.34 -1.02
C ALA A 71 2.81 -10.51 -1.05
N ALA A 72 2.27 -10.18 0.12
CA ALA A 72 1.07 -9.36 0.24
C ALA A 72 1.28 -7.93 -0.26
N ALA A 73 2.46 -7.33 -0.03
CA ALA A 73 2.79 -6.02 -0.58
C ALA A 73 2.86 -6.07 -2.10
N TYR A 74 3.58 -7.04 -2.64
CA TYR A 74 3.70 -7.25 -4.09
C TYR A 74 2.34 -7.46 -4.78
N LEU A 75 1.49 -8.33 -4.23
CA LEU A 75 0.14 -8.60 -4.77
C LEU A 75 -0.78 -7.37 -4.66
N ALA A 76 -0.66 -6.59 -3.60
CA ALA A 76 -1.44 -5.37 -3.43
C ALA A 76 -1.01 -4.29 -4.44
N ASP A 77 0.30 -4.10 -4.67
CA ASP A 77 0.83 -3.19 -5.68
C ASP A 77 0.44 -3.62 -7.10
N ALA A 78 0.39 -4.93 -7.35
CA ALA A 78 -0.11 -5.50 -8.60
C ALA A 78 -1.64 -5.45 -8.73
N GLY A 79 -2.36 -5.02 -7.70
CA GLY A 79 -3.83 -4.95 -7.69
C GLY A 79 -4.54 -6.31 -7.63
N ARG A 80 -3.81 -7.40 -7.34
CA ARG A 80 -4.36 -8.78 -7.26
C ARG A 80 -5.09 -9.03 -5.93
N ILE A 81 -4.70 -8.33 -4.86
CA ILE A 81 -5.37 -8.38 -3.56
C ILE A 81 -5.64 -6.98 -3.01
N VAL A 82 -6.54 -6.89 -2.06
CA VAL A 82 -6.84 -5.70 -1.28
C VAL A 82 -6.54 -5.97 0.19
N ARG A 83 -5.66 -5.17 0.78
CA ARG A 83 -5.34 -5.30 2.21
C ARG A 83 -6.43 -4.64 3.06
N ALA A 84 -6.87 -5.34 4.08
CA ALA A 84 -7.81 -4.86 5.09
C ALA A 84 -7.12 -4.84 6.46
N GLY A 85 -6.41 -3.76 6.71
CA GLY A 85 -5.55 -3.63 7.89
C GLY A 85 -4.21 -4.35 7.73
N LYS A 86 -3.62 -4.77 8.87
CA LYS A 86 -2.29 -5.39 8.90
C LYS A 86 -2.33 -6.92 8.73
N GLU A 87 -3.41 -7.54 9.15
CA GLU A 87 -3.52 -9.00 9.30
C GLU A 87 -4.41 -9.66 8.25
N LEU A 88 -5.20 -8.90 7.53
CA LEU A 88 -6.15 -9.45 6.57
C LEU A 88 -5.91 -8.90 5.17
N ALA A 89 -6.11 -9.75 4.19
CA ALA A 89 -6.19 -9.38 2.79
C ALA A 89 -7.27 -10.22 2.11
N PHE A 90 -7.90 -9.65 1.12
CA PHE A 90 -8.89 -10.29 0.27
C PHE A 90 -8.40 -10.32 -1.16
N THR A 91 -8.74 -11.34 -1.93
CA THR A 91 -8.49 -11.31 -3.36
C THR A 91 -9.25 -10.15 -3.99
N ARG A 92 -8.75 -9.64 -5.11
CA ARG A 92 -9.43 -8.55 -5.84
C ARG A 92 -10.87 -8.94 -6.19
N ALA A 93 -11.07 -10.17 -6.64
CA ALA A 93 -12.40 -10.70 -6.98
C ALA A 93 -13.36 -10.70 -5.78
N ALA A 94 -12.90 -11.14 -4.61
CA ALA A 94 -13.71 -11.14 -3.38
C ALA A 94 -14.06 -9.70 -2.93
N PHE A 95 -13.10 -8.77 -3.04
CA PHE A 95 -13.34 -7.37 -2.73
C PHE A 95 -14.35 -6.73 -3.69
N ASP A 96 -14.22 -6.96 -4.99
CA ASP A 96 -15.14 -6.44 -5.99
C ASP A 96 -16.56 -6.99 -5.80
N GLN A 97 -16.69 -8.26 -5.43
CA GLN A 97 -17.99 -8.87 -5.08
C GLN A 97 -18.57 -8.21 -3.81
N ALA A 98 -17.77 -8.02 -2.77
CA ALA A 98 -18.22 -7.35 -1.55
C ALA A 98 -18.61 -5.88 -1.83
N GLN A 99 -17.90 -5.22 -2.72
CA GLN A 99 -18.23 -3.86 -3.19
C GLN A 99 -19.58 -3.84 -3.90
N ALA A 100 -19.83 -4.76 -4.84
CA ALA A 100 -21.09 -4.85 -5.55
C ALA A 100 -22.26 -5.06 -4.58
N VAL A 101 -22.13 -5.98 -3.64
CA VAL A 101 -23.14 -6.22 -2.59
C VAL A 101 -23.36 -4.99 -1.70
N ALA A 102 -22.29 -4.30 -1.31
CA ALA A 102 -22.41 -3.09 -0.51
C ALA A 102 -23.09 -1.93 -1.26
N VAL A 103 -22.82 -1.81 -2.56
CA VAL A 103 -23.48 -0.82 -3.44
C VAL A 103 -24.96 -1.15 -3.60
N GLU A 104 -25.31 -2.42 -3.86
CA GLU A 104 -26.69 -2.90 -3.96
C GLU A 104 -27.49 -2.56 -2.68
N LEU A 105 -26.97 -2.98 -1.51
CA LEU A 105 -27.61 -2.73 -0.22
C LEU A 105 -27.76 -1.23 0.09
N ALA A 106 -26.74 -0.45 -0.23
CA ALA A 106 -26.78 1.00 0.00
C ALA A 106 -27.71 1.73 -0.98
N THR A 107 -27.93 1.19 -2.18
CA THR A 107 -28.89 1.72 -3.15
C THR A 107 -30.32 1.41 -2.72
N GLU A 108 -30.56 0.16 -2.26
CA GLU A 108 -31.90 -0.27 -1.81
C GLU A 108 -32.34 0.40 -0.50
N HIS A 109 -31.42 0.55 0.45
CA HIS A 109 -31.75 0.98 1.82
C HIS A 109 -31.21 2.39 2.15
N GLY A 110 -30.53 3.05 1.21
CA GLY A 110 -29.85 4.34 1.43
C GLY A 110 -28.54 4.23 2.20
N SER A 111 -28.28 3.07 2.81
CA SER A 111 -27.06 2.80 3.59
C SER A 111 -26.81 1.30 3.71
N VAL A 112 -25.59 0.91 4.03
CA VAL A 112 -25.21 -0.47 4.34
C VAL A 112 -24.73 -0.58 5.78
N THR A 113 -25.25 -1.53 6.51
CA THR A 113 -24.81 -1.85 7.87
C THR A 113 -23.88 -3.06 7.87
N LEU A 114 -23.11 -3.22 8.94
CA LEU A 114 -22.25 -4.38 9.12
C LEU A 114 -23.05 -5.68 9.13
N ALA A 115 -24.23 -5.70 9.75
CA ALA A 115 -25.09 -6.88 9.81
C ALA A 115 -25.59 -7.29 8.43
N GLN A 116 -26.07 -6.34 7.62
CA GLN A 116 -26.54 -6.60 6.27
C GLN A 116 -25.42 -7.18 5.39
N LEU A 117 -24.23 -6.57 5.41
CA LEU A 117 -23.10 -7.06 4.61
C LEU A 117 -22.66 -8.46 5.06
N ARG A 118 -22.56 -8.69 6.39
CA ARG A 118 -22.24 -9.99 6.98
C ARG A 118 -23.20 -11.08 6.51
N ASP A 119 -24.49 -10.82 6.61
CA ASP A 119 -25.53 -11.81 6.31
C ASP A 119 -25.60 -12.09 4.80
N ARG A 120 -25.40 -11.06 3.97
CA ARG A 120 -25.40 -11.20 2.52
C ARG A 120 -24.18 -11.98 1.99
N LEU A 121 -23.00 -11.79 2.61
CA LEU A 121 -21.76 -12.48 2.23
C LEU A 121 -21.57 -13.81 2.98
N GLY A 122 -22.39 -14.13 3.98
CA GLY A 122 -22.26 -15.33 4.80
C GLY A 122 -20.94 -15.39 5.59
N CYS A 123 -20.38 -14.25 5.97
CA CYS A 123 -19.11 -14.18 6.66
C CYS A 123 -19.23 -13.80 8.15
N SER A 124 -18.13 -13.86 8.89
CA SER A 124 -18.15 -13.43 10.28
C SER A 124 -18.13 -11.90 10.41
N ARG A 125 -18.52 -11.39 11.59
CA ARG A 125 -18.49 -9.95 11.93
C ARG A 125 -17.12 -9.32 11.68
N ARG A 126 -16.03 -10.04 11.99
CA ARG A 126 -14.65 -9.58 11.80
C ARG A 126 -14.35 -9.28 10.32
N TYR A 127 -14.74 -10.19 9.43
CA TYR A 127 -14.49 -10.04 8.00
C TYR A 127 -15.39 -8.99 7.36
N ALA A 128 -16.68 -8.94 7.74
CA ALA A 128 -17.58 -7.90 7.28
C ALA A 128 -17.08 -6.50 7.69
N GLN A 129 -16.57 -6.35 8.92
CA GLN A 129 -15.98 -5.10 9.38
C GLN A 129 -14.73 -4.72 8.56
N ALA A 130 -13.82 -5.68 8.36
CA ALA A 130 -12.60 -5.45 7.58
C ALA A 130 -12.91 -5.05 6.13
N LEU A 131 -13.90 -5.70 5.50
CA LEU A 131 -14.37 -5.33 4.16
C LEU A 131 -14.95 -3.93 4.10
N LEU A 132 -15.80 -3.55 5.07
CA LEU A 132 -16.36 -2.20 5.15
C LEU A 132 -15.29 -1.13 5.36
N GLU A 133 -14.29 -1.39 6.19
CA GLU A 133 -13.15 -0.49 6.39
C GLU A 133 -12.30 -0.36 5.11
N ALA A 134 -12.11 -1.46 4.39
CA ALA A 134 -11.44 -1.44 3.10
C ALA A 134 -12.25 -0.65 2.05
N LEU A 135 -13.57 -0.80 1.99
CA LEU A 135 -14.44 -0.01 1.11
C LEU A 135 -14.40 1.49 1.43
N ASP A 136 -14.34 1.85 2.72
CA ASP A 136 -14.17 3.24 3.15
C ASP A 136 -12.80 3.79 2.69
N SER A 137 -11.73 3.01 2.85
CA SER A 137 -10.37 3.38 2.45
C SER A 137 -10.22 3.53 0.94
N HIS A 138 -10.91 2.70 0.16
CA HIS A 138 -10.97 2.78 -1.30
C HIS A 138 -11.96 3.84 -1.81
N GLY A 139 -12.59 4.58 -0.92
CA GLY A 139 -13.46 5.69 -1.30
C GLY A 139 -14.82 5.29 -1.88
N VAL A 140 -15.21 4.02 -1.74
CA VAL A 140 -16.52 3.51 -2.19
C VAL A 140 -17.62 3.99 -1.24
N THR A 141 -17.37 3.81 0.06
CA THR A 141 -18.30 4.19 1.12
C THR A 141 -17.69 5.22 2.07
N ARG A 142 -18.52 5.76 2.93
CA ARG A 142 -18.10 6.53 4.11
C ARG A 142 -18.98 6.17 5.29
N ARG A 143 -18.39 6.15 6.46
CA ARG A 143 -19.08 5.85 7.70
C ARG A 143 -19.98 7.02 8.11
N VAL A 144 -21.22 6.72 8.51
CA VAL A 144 -22.17 7.65 9.11
C VAL A 144 -22.86 6.92 10.26
N GLY A 145 -22.44 7.20 11.49
CA GLY A 145 -22.90 6.45 12.67
C GLY A 145 -22.51 4.98 12.61
N ASP A 146 -23.48 4.10 12.72
CA ASP A 146 -23.29 2.64 12.66
C ASP A 146 -23.43 2.07 11.23
N ALA A 147 -23.85 2.89 10.29
CA ALA A 147 -24.01 2.53 8.88
C ALA A 147 -22.95 3.20 8.00
N ARG A 148 -22.91 2.80 6.74
CA ARG A 148 -22.11 3.42 5.69
C ARG A 148 -22.99 3.82 4.52
N VAL A 149 -22.68 4.95 3.92
CA VAL A 149 -23.36 5.44 2.73
C VAL A 149 -22.38 5.50 1.56
N LEU A 150 -22.88 5.35 0.34
CA LEU A 150 -22.06 5.50 -0.84
C LEU A 150 -21.50 6.92 -0.95
N ARG A 151 -20.26 7.04 -1.40
CA ARG A 151 -19.72 8.34 -1.82
C ARG A 151 -20.38 8.76 -3.12
N ARG A 152 -20.41 10.08 -3.39
CA ARG A 152 -21.09 10.65 -4.57
C ARG A 152 -20.62 10.00 -5.86
N SER A 153 -19.31 9.81 -6.03
CA SER A 153 -18.73 9.18 -7.23
C SER A 153 -19.26 7.78 -7.53
N HIS A 154 -19.65 7.03 -6.50
CA HIS A 154 -20.22 5.70 -6.66
C HIS A 154 -21.76 5.70 -6.71
N ARG A 155 -22.40 6.74 -6.18
CA ARG A 155 -23.85 6.89 -6.27
C ARG A 155 -24.29 7.21 -7.69
N ASP A 156 -23.54 8.10 -8.36
CA ASP A 156 -23.84 8.55 -9.73
C ASP A 156 -23.55 7.45 -10.78
N ALA A 157 -22.73 6.46 -10.43
CA ALA A 157 -22.41 5.31 -11.28
C ALA A 157 -23.40 4.14 -11.12
N ALA A 158 -24.21 4.14 -10.06
CA ALA A 158 -25.16 3.07 -9.73
C ALA A 158 -26.61 3.41 -10.13
N GLY A 159 -26.88 4.62 -10.66
CA GLY A 159 -28.15 5.10 -11.20
C GLY A 159 -28.15 5.14 -12.70
#